data_fb442ba4691a7a6b8ae7535325287963
#
_entry.id   fb442ba4691a7a6b8ae7535325287963
#
_cell.length_a   1.000
_cell.length_b   1.000
_cell.length_c   1.000
_cell.angle_alpha   90.00
_cell.angle_beta   90.00
_cell.angle_gamma   90.00
#
_symmetry.space_group_name_H-M   'P 1'
#
loop_
_entity.id
_entity.type
_entity.pdbx_description
1 polymer ?
#
loop_
_entity_poly.entity_id
_entity_poly.type
_entity_poly.pdbx_seq_one_letter_code
_entity_poly.pdbx_strand_id
1 'polypeptide(L)'
;LKDNTIAEVKKIFKSISSNNETTNKYGQHKTNLSLLYEIRVPENTNLEILAKNCMNSGNFEYAEPKFKQTFFDVPNDPQVNSQYYLQKIKAFEAWETQQGDSTIVIGITDTGMDNDHEDLESNVFYNYNDPINGIDDDFDGFTDNFRGWDMGENDNNPQIETNPHGIRVSGVACARTNNGKGIAGTGYHTKFLPVKITNAADIITHG
;
A
#
# COMPACT_ATOMS: atom_id res chain seq x y z
N LEU A 1 26.26 25.71 -16.57
CA LEU A 1 24.96 25.82 -15.89
C LEU A 1 24.63 27.30 -15.73
N LYS A 2 24.17 27.93 -16.80
CA LYS A 2 23.76 29.34 -16.83
C LYS A 2 22.28 29.46 -17.15
N ASP A 3 21.44 28.71 -16.49
CA ASP A 3 19.99 28.88 -16.57
C ASP A 3 19.37 28.60 -15.22
N ASN A 4 18.29 29.28 -14.89
CA ASN A 4 17.47 29.29 -13.68
C ASN A 4 17.06 27.88 -13.14
N THR A 5 17.88 26.87 -13.38
CA THR A 5 17.65 25.47 -13.04
C THR A 5 18.09 25.09 -11.62
N ILE A 6 18.87 25.93 -10.96
CA ILE A 6 19.36 25.66 -9.60
C ILE A 6 18.67 26.62 -8.64
N ALA A 7 17.86 26.10 -7.73
CA ALA A 7 17.17 26.90 -6.72
C ALA A 7 18.04 27.17 -5.49
N GLU A 8 18.86 26.21 -5.08
CA GLU A 8 19.74 26.33 -3.91
C GLU A 8 20.93 25.39 -4.03
N VAL A 9 22.10 25.82 -3.57
CA VAL A 9 23.29 24.97 -3.38
C VAL A 9 23.68 25.03 -1.92
N LYS A 10 23.74 23.88 -1.26
CA LYS A 10 24.03 23.77 0.16
C LYS A 10 25.18 22.79 0.41
N LYS A 11 26.16 23.22 1.19
CA LYS A 11 27.23 22.34 1.67
C LYS A 11 26.67 21.37 2.72
N ILE A 12 26.85 20.06 2.51
CA ILE A 12 26.30 19.04 3.42
C ILE A 12 27.04 19.07 4.77
N PHE A 13 28.38 19.14 4.76
CA PHE A 13 29.18 19.16 5.97
C PHE A 13 29.77 20.58 6.18
N LYS A 14 29.13 21.39 7.00
CA LYS A 14 29.52 22.78 7.23
C LYS A 14 30.78 22.97 8.10
N SER A 15 31.05 22.00 8.98
CA SER A 15 32.11 22.10 10.01
C SER A 15 33.39 21.32 9.68
N ILE A 16 33.44 20.68 8.51
CA ILE A 16 34.64 19.98 8.08
C ILE A 16 35.54 20.98 7.34
N SER A 17 36.66 21.38 7.96
CA SER A 17 37.74 22.08 7.26
C SER A 17 38.43 21.11 6.29
N SER A 18 38.87 21.64 5.14
CA SER A 18 39.65 20.87 4.18
C SER A 18 40.93 20.34 4.84
N ASN A 19 40.94 19.09 5.26
CA ASN A 19 42.19 18.42 5.60
C ASN A 19 42.88 18.08 4.28
N ASN A 20 44.13 18.53 4.13
CA ASN A 20 44.96 18.28 2.94
C ASN A 20 45.45 16.81 2.85
N GLU A 21 45.08 15.93 3.77
CA GLU A 21 45.38 14.52 3.69
C GLU A 21 44.49 13.79 2.69
N THR A 22 45.03 13.44 1.56
CA THR A 22 44.33 12.75 0.47
C THR A 22 44.23 11.23 0.64
N THR A 23 45.00 10.66 1.61
CA THR A 23 45.00 9.21 1.86
C THR A 23 44.81 8.91 3.35
N ASN A 24 44.23 7.75 3.66
CA ASN A 24 44.16 7.20 5.03
C ASN A 24 45.46 6.49 5.38
N LYS A 25 45.56 6.00 6.64
CA LYS A 25 46.75 5.26 7.15
C LYS A 25 47.08 3.95 6.38
N TYR A 26 46.17 3.51 5.52
CA TYR A 26 46.36 2.32 4.67
C TYR A 26 46.63 2.67 3.19
N GLY A 27 46.91 3.95 2.88
CA GLY A 27 47.17 4.41 1.51
C GLY A 27 45.96 4.53 0.61
N GLN A 28 44.71 4.37 1.13
CA GLN A 28 43.52 4.49 0.37
C GLN A 28 43.11 5.97 0.24
N HIS A 29 42.59 6.36 -0.91
CA HIS A 29 42.10 7.72 -1.15
C HIS A 29 40.98 8.09 -0.18
N LYS A 30 41.10 9.22 0.48
CA LYS A 30 40.02 9.77 1.34
C LYS A 30 39.12 10.67 0.54
N THR A 31 37.82 10.41 0.59
CA THR A 31 36.82 11.34 0.04
C THR A 31 36.82 12.64 0.83
N ASN A 32 36.99 13.76 0.16
CA ASN A 32 36.95 15.06 0.79
C ASN A 32 35.49 15.51 1.01
N LEU A 33 34.94 15.21 2.19
CA LEU A 33 33.55 15.52 2.55
C LEU A 33 33.27 17.04 2.54
N SER A 34 34.31 17.88 2.57
CA SER A 34 34.12 19.34 2.47
C SER A 34 33.66 19.81 1.08
N LEU A 35 33.80 18.95 0.08
CA LEU A 35 33.38 19.19 -1.32
C LEU A 35 32.02 18.58 -1.66
N LEU A 36 31.30 18.07 -0.66
CA LEU A 36 29.99 17.48 -0.86
C LEU A 36 28.88 18.54 -0.75
N TYR A 37 28.07 18.66 -1.80
CA TYR A 37 27.02 19.65 -1.91
C TYR A 37 25.68 18.98 -2.24
N GLU A 38 24.61 19.49 -1.66
CA GLU A 38 23.23 19.23 -2.05
C GLU A 38 22.76 20.37 -2.96
N ILE A 39 22.25 20.02 -4.11
CA ILE A 39 21.69 20.97 -5.10
C ILE A 39 20.19 20.77 -5.13
N ARG A 40 19.43 21.82 -4.87
CA ARG A 40 17.97 21.85 -5.05
C ARG A 40 17.62 22.44 -6.39
N VAL A 41 16.70 21.78 -7.06
CA VAL A 41 16.22 22.16 -8.38
C VAL A 41 14.69 22.20 -8.39
N PRO A 42 14.04 22.87 -9.35
CA PRO A 42 12.58 22.84 -9.51
C PRO A 42 12.03 21.43 -9.67
N GLU A 43 10.80 21.18 -9.19
CA GLU A 43 10.17 19.86 -9.16
C GLU A 43 10.06 19.17 -10.54
N ASN A 44 9.95 19.95 -11.61
CA ASN A 44 9.86 19.44 -12.97
C ASN A 44 11.22 19.12 -13.63
N THR A 45 12.31 19.20 -12.88
CA THR A 45 13.66 18.92 -13.40
C THR A 45 13.88 17.42 -13.51
N ASN A 46 14.30 16.94 -14.68
CA ASN A 46 14.75 15.55 -14.82
C ASN A 46 16.12 15.37 -14.14
N LEU A 47 16.12 14.76 -12.96
CA LEU A 47 17.31 14.59 -12.12
C LEU A 47 18.35 13.68 -12.72
N GLU A 48 17.96 12.63 -13.48
CA GLU A 48 18.89 11.72 -14.14
C GLU A 48 19.68 12.42 -15.24
N ILE A 49 18.99 13.20 -16.08
CA ILE A 49 19.63 14.00 -17.12
C ILE A 49 20.57 15.05 -16.49
N LEU A 50 20.13 15.70 -15.41
CA LEU A 50 20.95 16.69 -14.72
C LEU A 50 22.22 16.05 -14.14
N ALA A 51 22.11 14.94 -13.44
CA ALA A 51 23.25 14.21 -12.89
C ALA A 51 24.23 13.80 -14.00
N LYS A 52 23.71 13.27 -15.12
CA LYS A 52 24.55 12.92 -16.29
C LYS A 52 25.27 14.14 -16.87
N ASN A 53 24.59 15.28 -16.96
CA ASN A 53 25.21 16.51 -17.45
C ASN A 53 26.29 17.03 -16.50
N CYS A 54 26.07 16.92 -15.17
CA CYS A 54 27.09 17.23 -14.18
C CYS A 54 28.35 16.36 -14.38
N MET A 55 28.17 15.06 -14.50
CA MET A 55 29.28 14.12 -14.72
C MET A 55 30.04 14.41 -16.04
N ASN A 56 29.33 14.67 -17.12
CA ASN A 56 29.90 14.96 -18.43
C ASN A 56 30.66 16.29 -18.48
N SER A 57 30.39 17.22 -17.54
CA SER A 57 31.09 18.50 -17.49
C SER A 57 32.56 18.40 -17.05
N GLY A 58 32.96 17.25 -16.49
CA GLY A 58 34.29 17.02 -15.93
C GLY A 58 34.62 17.82 -14.66
N ASN A 59 33.66 18.59 -14.11
CA ASN A 59 33.85 19.40 -12.91
C ASN A 59 33.41 18.69 -11.64
N PHE A 60 32.79 17.53 -11.73
CA PHE A 60 32.26 16.74 -10.62
C PHE A 60 32.87 15.34 -10.63
N GLU A 61 33.31 14.88 -9.47
CA GLU A 61 33.78 13.51 -9.26
C GLU A 61 32.62 12.50 -9.37
N TYR A 62 31.45 12.90 -8.82
CA TYR A 62 30.20 12.20 -9.02
C TYR A 62 28.99 13.14 -8.84
N ALA A 63 27.85 12.77 -9.40
CA ALA A 63 26.55 13.41 -9.19
C ALA A 63 25.46 12.36 -9.25
N GLU A 64 24.56 12.36 -8.29
CA GLU A 64 23.44 11.42 -8.21
C GLU A 64 22.19 12.13 -7.70
N PRO A 65 20.99 11.66 -8.09
CA PRO A 65 19.74 12.11 -7.48
C PRO A 65 19.71 11.70 -5.99
N LYS A 66 19.36 12.65 -5.12
CA LYS A 66 19.05 12.34 -3.74
C LYS A 66 17.57 12.02 -3.62
N PHE A 67 17.25 10.78 -3.41
CA PHE A 67 15.88 10.37 -3.14
C PHE A 67 15.49 10.86 -1.74
N LYS A 68 14.31 11.46 -1.64
CA LYS A 68 13.71 11.74 -0.33
C LYS A 68 13.40 10.39 0.30
N GLN A 69 14.09 10.05 1.38
CA GLN A 69 13.61 8.97 2.24
C GLN A 69 12.32 9.48 2.90
N THR A 70 11.19 9.05 2.39
CA THR A 70 9.93 9.10 3.11
C THR A 70 10.01 8.02 4.17
N PHE A 71 9.76 8.37 5.42
CA PHE A 71 9.38 7.37 6.40
C PHE A 71 8.05 6.82 5.89
N PHE A 72 7.96 5.51 5.76
CA PHE A 72 6.72 4.86 5.36
C PHE A 72 5.63 5.30 6.36
N ASP A 73 4.53 5.83 5.86
CA ASP A 73 3.38 6.11 6.70
C ASP A 73 2.78 4.76 7.12
N VAL A 74 3.13 4.36 8.35
CA VAL A 74 2.52 3.18 8.97
C VAL A 74 1.07 3.54 9.26
N PRO A 75 0.09 2.75 8.79
CA PRO A 75 -1.31 2.99 9.09
C PRO A 75 -1.57 3.08 10.60
N ASN A 76 -2.58 3.85 10.98
CA ASN A 76 -2.90 4.12 12.39
C ASN A 76 -3.70 2.99 13.07
N ASP A 77 -3.87 1.85 12.40
CA ASP A 77 -4.62 0.70 12.91
C ASP A 77 -3.90 0.09 14.12
N PRO A 78 -4.59 -0.10 15.26
CA PRO A 78 -3.95 -0.45 16.53
C PRO A 78 -3.13 -1.74 16.50
N GLN A 79 -3.51 -2.71 15.66
CA GLN A 79 -2.86 -4.02 15.57
C GLN A 79 -1.85 -4.13 14.41
N VAL A 80 -1.61 -3.07 13.64
CA VAL A 80 -0.71 -3.08 12.47
C VAL A 80 0.70 -3.58 12.81
N ASN A 81 1.21 -3.24 13.99
CA ASN A 81 2.54 -3.67 14.44
C ASN A 81 2.61 -5.18 14.74
N SER A 82 1.48 -5.84 14.98
CA SER A 82 1.38 -7.29 15.18
C SER A 82 1.30 -8.07 13.86
N GLN A 83 1.06 -7.38 12.74
CA GLN A 83 0.93 -7.95 11.41
C GLN A 83 2.31 -8.12 10.75
N TYR A 84 3.13 -9.02 11.28
CA TYR A 84 4.51 -9.23 10.81
C TYR A 84 4.62 -9.49 9.29
N TYR A 85 3.59 -10.06 8.68
CA TYR A 85 3.54 -10.36 7.26
C TYR A 85 3.56 -9.10 6.39
N LEU A 86 3.02 -7.98 6.84
CA LEU A 86 3.06 -6.71 6.09
C LEU A 86 4.52 -6.25 5.84
N GLN A 87 5.38 -6.43 6.83
CA GLN A 87 6.82 -6.16 6.66
C GLN A 87 7.48 -7.18 5.72
N LYS A 88 7.10 -8.47 5.83
CA LYS A 88 7.68 -9.54 5.00
C LYS A 88 7.37 -9.35 3.51
N ILE A 89 6.15 -8.92 3.17
CA ILE A 89 5.74 -8.64 1.79
C ILE A 89 6.07 -7.22 1.34
N LYS A 90 6.69 -6.40 2.21
CA LYS A 90 7.00 -4.98 1.96
C LYS A 90 5.75 -4.15 1.61
N ALA A 91 4.67 -4.38 2.35
CA ALA A 91 3.41 -3.69 2.11
C ALA A 91 3.53 -2.18 2.30
N PHE A 92 4.25 -1.73 3.33
CA PHE A 92 4.43 -0.29 3.61
C PHE A 92 5.14 0.42 2.46
N GLU A 93 6.20 -0.19 1.91
CA GLU A 93 6.89 0.34 0.74
C GLU A 93 6.01 0.34 -0.52
N ALA A 94 5.19 -0.71 -0.71
CA ALA A 94 4.26 -0.79 -1.82
C ALA A 94 3.17 0.28 -1.74
N TRP A 95 2.65 0.55 -0.54
CA TRP A 95 1.61 1.56 -0.30
C TRP A 95 2.07 3.00 -0.52
N GLU A 96 3.37 3.30 -0.47
CA GLU A 96 3.91 4.59 -0.91
C GLU A 96 3.71 4.82 -2.43
N THR A 97 3.60 3.74 -3.19
CA THR A 97 3.43 3.80 -4.64
C THR A 97 1.96 3.63 -5.03
N GLN A 98 1.27 2.68 -4.40
CA GLN A 98 -0.12 2.34 -4.72
C GLN A 98 -0.83 1.78 -3.47
N GLN A 99 -1.94 2.40 -3.12
CA GLN A 99 -2.78 2.03 -1.97
C GLN A 99 -4.05 1.25 -2.37
N GLY A 100 -4.06 0.66 -3.55
CA GLY A 100 -5.25 0.01 -4.08
C GLY A 100 -6.27 1.02 -4.61
N ASP A 101 -7.41 0.51 -5.08
CA ASP A 101 -8.50 1.30 -5.61
C ASP A 101 -9.84 0.63 -5.27
N SER A 102 -10.84 1.41 -4.88
CA SER A 102 -12.17 0.92 -4.50
C SER A 102 -12.97 0.33 -5.69
N THR A 103 -12.51 0.51 -6.91
CA THR A 103 -13.07 -0.17 -8.09
C THR A 103 -12.56 -1.60 -8.26
N ILE A 104 -11.49 -1.97 -7.54
CA ILE A 104 -10.98 -3.33 -7.51
C ILE A 104 -11.71 -4.11 -6.43
N VAL A 105 -12.36 -5.19 -6.84
CA VAL A 105 -13.14 -6.06 -5.95
C VAL A 105 -12.46 -7.44 -5.87
N ILE A 106 -12.17 -7.88 -4.65
CA ILE A 106 -11.60 -9.19 -4.37
C ILE A 106 -12.73 -10.13 -3.95
N GLY A 107 -13.00 -11.17 -4.73
CA GLY A 107 -13.94 -12.22 -4.33
C GLY A 107 -13.35 -13.08 -3.19
N ILE A 108 -14.05 -13.15 -2.06
CA ILE A 108 -13.67 -13.99 -0.91
C ILE A 108 -14.67 -15.15 -0.80
N THR A 109 -14.28 -16.29 -1.32
CA THR A 109 -15.04 -17.55 -1.23
C THR A 109 -14.61 -18.32 0.01
N ASP A 110 -15.40 -18.24 1.08
CA ASP A 110 -15.02 -18.78 2.39
C ASP A 110 -16.25 -19.10 3.27
N THR A 111 -16.09 -19.16 4.58
CA THR A 111 -17.15 -19.46 5.55
C THR A 111 -18.12 -18.31 5.80
N GLY A 112 -18.03 -17.24 5.02
CA GLY A 112 -18.83 -16.03 5.16
C GLY A 112 -18.10 -14.90 5.90
N MET A 113 -18.82 -13.83 6.15
CA MET A 113 -18.30 -12.65 6.85
C MET A 113 -19.26 -12.22 7.97
N ASP A 114 -18.78 -11.38 8.86
CA ASP A 114 -19.62 -10.62 9.81
C ASP A 114 -20.01 -9.30 9.14
N ASN A 115 -21.28 -9.18 8.79
CA ASN A 115 -21.83 -8.04 8.04
C ASN A 115 -21.69 -6.71 8.76
N ASP A 116 -21.62 -6.72 10.10
CA ASP A 116 -21.52 -5.53 10.95
C ASP A 116 -20.11 -5.33 11.54
N HIS A 117 -19.11 -6.07 11.04
CA HIS A 117 -17.74 -5.97 11.55
C HIS A 117 -17.16 -4.60 11.28
N GLU A 118 -16.84 -3.86 12.34
CA GLU A 118 -16.43 -2.43 12.29
C GLU A 118 -15.22 -2.11 11.43
N ASP A 119 -14.39 -3.11 11.12
CA ASP A 119 -13.16 -2.99 10.32
C ASP A 119 -13.33 -3.53 8.88
N LEU A 120 -14.47 -4.13 8.56
CA LEU A 120 -14.74 -4.75 7.26
C LEU A 120 -15.90 -4.11 6.51
N GLU A 121 -16.99 -3.75 7.19
CA GLU A 121 -18.25 -3.28 6.61
C GLU A 121 -18.05 -2.21 5.52
N SER A 122 -17.19 -1.22 5.78
CA SER A 122 -16.95 -0.13 4.84
C SER A 122 -16.23 -0.54 3.56
N ASN A 123 -15.61 -1.71 3.53
CA ASN A 123 -14.89 -2.25 2.37
C ASN A 123 -15.62 -3.38 1.66
N VAL A 124 -16.83 -3.73 2.10
CA VAL A 124 -17.72 -4.62 1.33
C VAL A 124 -18.05 -3.96 -0.01
N PHE A 125 -18.06 -4.74 -1.06
CA PHE A 125 -18.64 -4.33 -2.34
C PHE A 125 -20.16 -4.48 -2.24
N TYR A 126 -20.88 -3.40 -2.55
CA TYR A 126 -22.33 -3.39 -2.62
C TYR A 126 -22.79 -3.38 -4.08
N ASN A 127 -23.60 -4.36 -4.45
CA ASN A 127 -24.22 -4.42 -5.78
C ASN A 127 -25.45 -3.50 -5.83
N TYR A 128 -25.24 -2.24 -6.17
CA TYR A 128 -26.32 -1.26 -6.29
C TYR A 128 -27.27 -1.50 -7.49
N ASN A 129 -26.91 -2.42 -8.41
CA ASN A 129 -27.76 -2.81 -9.51
C ASN A 129 -28.82 -3.84 -9.09
N ASP A 130 -28.61 -4.53 -7.96
CA ASP A 130 -29.53 -5.51 -7.40
C ASP A 130 -29.82 -5.19 -5.91
N PRO A 131 -30.63 -4.13 -5.63
CA PRO A 131 -30.98 -3.72 -4.28
C PRO A 131 -31.98 -4.70 -3.66
N ILE A 132 -31.97 -4.79 -2.32
CA ILE A 132 -32.86 -5.71 -1.58
C ILE A 132 -34.33 -5.31 -1.73
N ASN A 133 -35.05 -5.98 -2.65
CA ASN A 133 -36.46 -5.72 -2.97
C ASN A 133 -37.27 -6.98 -3.38
N GLY A 134 -36.61 -8.16 -3.40
CA GLY A 134 -37.20 -9.44 -3.79
C GLY A 134 -37.21 -9.72 -5.28
N ILE A 135 -36.48 -8.92 -6.07
CA ILE A 135 -36.38 -9.04 -7.52
C ILE A 135 -34.90 -9.12 -7.89
N ASP A 136 -34.53 -9.98 -8.80
CA ASP A 136 -33.24 -10.00 -9.46
C ASP A 136 -33.23 -8.87 -10.52
N ASP A 137 -32.77 -7.67 -10.12
CA ASP A 137 -32.84 -6.45 -10.95
C ASP A 137 -31.79 -6.41 -12.06
N ASP A 138 -30.64 -7.07 -11.89
CA ASP A 138 -29.56 -7.11 -12.87
C ASP A 138 -29.52 -8.42 -13.69
N PHE A 139 -30.44 -9.34 -13.43
CA PHE A 139 -30.64 -10.59 -14.17
C PHE A 139 -29.42 -11.53 -14.17
N ASP A 140 -28.65 -11.53 -13.09
CA ASP A 140 -27.48 -12.40 -12.94
C ASP A 140 -27.83 -13.79 -12.35
N GLY A 141 -29.06 -13.98 -11.88
CA GLY A 141 -29.59 -15.22 -11.31
C GLY A 141 -29.50 -15.31 -9.79
N PHE A 142 -29.08 -14.23 -9.12
CA PHE A 142 -28.91 -14.17 -7.66
C PHE A 142 -29.75 -13.00 -7.09
N THR A 143 -30.99 -13.27 -6.72
CA THR A 143 -31.95 -12.26 -6.24
C THR A 143 -31.45 -11.54 -4.98
N ASP A 144 -31.42 -10.19 -5.02
CA ASP A 144 -31.01 -9.34 -3.91
C ASP A 144 -29.56 -9.57 -3.44
N ASN A 145 -28.63 -9.89 -4.33
CA ASN A 145 -27.24 -10.16 -3.99
C ASN A 145 -26.42 -8.92 -3.57
N PHE A 146 -27.10 -7.93 -2.98
CA PHE A 146 -26.62 -6.59 -2.67
C PHE A 146 -25.28 -6.55 -1.95
N ARG A 147 -25.02 -7.47 -1.01
CA ARG A 147 -23.76 -7.51 -0.20
C ARG A 147 -23.02 -8.84 -0.30
N GLY A 148 -23.25 -9.61 -1.35
CA GLY A 148 -22.67 -10.93 -1.57
C GLY A 148 -23.73 -12.03 -1.59
N TRP A 149 -23.28 -13.27 -1.54
CA TRP A 149 -24.15 -14.44 -1.69
C TRP A 149 -23.73 -15.60 -0.79
N ASP A 150 -24.70 -16.34 -0.29
CA ASP A 150 -24.51 -17.61 0.39
C ASP A 150 -24.83 -18.79 -0.54
N MET A 151 -23.77 -19.43 -1.05
CA MET A 151 -23.90 -20.63 -1.88
C MET A 151 -24.33 -21.86 -1.06
N GLY A 152 -24.08 -21.84 0.24
CA GLY A 152 -24.40 -22.95 1.13
C GLY A 152 -25.90 -23.10 1.39
N GLU A 153 -26.58 -22.01 1.62
CA GLU A 153 -28.02 -21.92 1.86
C GLU A 153 -28.78 -21.40 0.63
N ASN A 154 -28.06 -20.96 -0.41
CA ASN A 154 -28.57 -20.39 -1.64
C ASN A 154 -29.46 -19.15 -1.40
N ASP A 155 -28.92 -18.21 -0.65
CA ASP A 155 -29.59 -16.93 -0.35
C ASP A 155 -28.62 -15.74 -0.35
N ASN A 156 -29.16 -14.54 -0.13
CA ASN A 156 -28.43 -13.29 -0.16
C ASN A 156 -27.77 -12.89 1.17
N ASN A 157 -27.59 -13.82 2.09
CA ASN A 157 -27.03 -13.54 3.42
C ASN A 157 -25.70 -14.29 3.66
N PRO A 158 -24.55 -13.73 3.25
CA PRO A 158 -23.24 -14.33 3.45
C PRO A 158 -22.73 -14.23 4.90
N GLN A 159 -23.62 -13.98 5.88
CA GLN A 159 -23.28 -13.91 7.31
C GLN A 159 -22.67 -15.23 7.78
N ILE A 160 -21.60 -15.15 8.58
CA ILE A 160 -21.04 -16.35 9.23
C ILE A 160 -22.01 -16.97 10.22
N GLU A 161 -21.91 -18.28 10.37
CA GLU A 161 -22.61 -19.01 11.43
C GLU A 161 -21.72 -19.17 12.67
N THR A 162 -20.70 -19.99 12.58
CA THR A 162 -19.84 -20.33 13.71
C THR A 162 -18.35 -20.17 13.41
N ASN A 163 -17.93 -20.43 12.19
CA ASN A 163 -16.51 -20.45 11.79
C ASN A 163 -16.02 -19.09 11.30
N PRO A 164 -15.18 -18.39 12.05
CA PRO A 164 -14.72 -17.06 11.70
C PRO A 164 -13.57 -17.06 10.66
N HIS A 165 -13.37 -18.14 9.91
CA HIS A 165 -12.26 -18.23 8.96
C HIS A 165 -12.38 -17.14 7.88
N GLY A 166 -13.55 -17.01 7.25
CA GLY A 166 -13.82 -16.02 6.21
C GLY A 166 -13.61 -14.56 6.68
N ILE A 167 -13.98 -14.23 7.93
CA ILE A 167 -13.69 -12.93 8.52
C ILE A 167 -12.17 -12.66 8.55
N ARG A 168 -11.38 -13.65 8.97
CA ARG A 168 -9.92 -13.51 9.07
C ARG A 168 -9.28 -13.33 7.69
N VAL A 169 -9.74 -14.10 6.70
CA VAL A 169 -9.27 -13.99 5.30
C VAL A 169 -9.63 -12.62 4.74
N SER A 170 -10.89 -12.19 4.89
CA SER A 170 -11.36 -10.87 4.47
C SER A 170 -10.58 -9.75 5.17
N GLY A 171 -10.29 -9.91 6.47
CA GLY A 171 -9.50 -8.96 7.24
C GLY A 171 -8.08 -8.79 6.71
N VAL A 172 -7.37 -9.89 6.47
CA VAL A 172 -6.02 -9.86 5.91
C VAL A 172 -6.01 -9.23 4.51
N ALA A 173 -7.00 -9.52 3.69
CA ALA A 173 -7.10 -8.99 2.34
C ALA A 173 -7.55 -7.52 2.31
N CYS A 174 -8.64 -7.18 3.00
CA CYS A 174 -9.41 -5.97 2.76
C CYS A 174 -9.92 -5.26 4.03
N ALA A 175 -9.37 -5.50 5.23
CA ALA A 175 -9.70 -4.68 6.39
C ALA A 175 -9.48 -3.19 6.05
N ARG A 176 -10.31 -2.32 6.60
CA ARG A 176 -10.23 -0.87 6.34
C ARG A 176 -8.96 -0.28 6.94
N THR A 177 -7.97 -0.08 6.11
CA THR A 177 -6.65 0.42 6.51
C THR A 177 -6.72 1.90 6.87
N ASN A 178 -5.94 2.30 7.88
CA ASN A 178 -5.80 3.68 8.35
C ASN A 178 -7.11 4.28 8.90
N ASN A 179 -7.92 3.47 9.59
CA ASN A 179 -9.20 3.88 10.18
C ASN A 179 -9.16 3.99 11.72
N GLY A 180 -8.01 3.71 12.35
CA GLY A 180 -7.84 3.72 13.80
C GLY A 180 -8.46 2.52 14.50
N LYS A 181 -8.81 1.45 13.78
CA LYS A 181 -9.44 0.23 14.29
C LYS A 181 -8.69 -1.01 13.80
N GLY A 182 -8.85 -2.13 14.51
CA GLY A 182 -8.43 -3.47 14.12
C GLY A 182 -7.06 -3.56 13.47
N ILE A 183 -7.03 -4.03 12.22
CA ILE A 183 -5.85 -4.38 11.42
C ILE A 183 -5.82 -3.64 10.08
N ALA A 184 -4.66 -3.59 9.44
CA ALA A 184 -4.54 -3.09 8.08
C ALA A 184 -4.74 -4.22 7.05
N GLY A 185 -5.65 -4.05 6.11
CA GLY A 185 -5.83 -4.96 4.98
C GLY A 185 -4.76 -4.76 3.91
N THR A 186 -4.27 -5.86 3.33
CA THR A 186 -3.20 -5.80 2.33
C THR A 186 -3.58 -4.97 1.10
N GLY A 187 -4.85 -5.04 0.68
CA GLY A 187 -5.39 -4.30 -0.44
C GLY A 187 -5.66 -2.81 -0.18
N TYR A 188 -5.48 -2.34 1.05
CA TYR A 188 -5.65 -0.96 1.53
C TYR A 188 -7.04 -0.38 1.22
N HIS A 189 -7.27 0.14 -0.01
CA HIS A 189 -8.53 0.73 -0.46
C HIS A 189 -9.39 -0.20 -1.34
N THR A 190 -8.98 -1.45 -1.55
CA THR A 190 -9.76 -2.39 -2.34
C THR A 190 -11.06 -2.78 -1.61
N LYS A 191 -12.05 -3.16 -2.40
CA LYS A 191 -13.30 -3.74 -1.90
C LYS A 191 -13.23 -5.25 -1.91
N PHE A 192 -14.13 -5.92 -1.21
CA PHE A 192 -14.30 -7.36 -1.34
C PHE A 192 -15.77 -7.74 -1.46
N LEU A 193 -16.01 -8.83 -2.19
CA LEU A 193 -17.32 -9.46 -2.35
C LEU A 193 -17.30 -10.76 -1.55
N PRO A 194 -18.08 -10.87 -0.47
CA PRO A 194 -18.18 -12.10 0.30
C PRO A 194 -19.06 -13.12 -0.43
N VAL A 195 -18.54 -14.33 -0.59
CA VAL A 195 -19.26 -15.48 -1.11
C VAL A 195 -19.12 -16.63 -0.09
N LYS A 196 -20.16 -16.87 0.70
CA LYS A 196 -20.18 -17.96 1.66
C LYS A 196 -20.42 -19.28 0.91
N ILE A 197 -19.58 -20.29 1.19
CA ILE A 197 -19.65 -21.60 0.54
C ILE A 197 -19.96 -22.74 1.53
N THR A 198 -20.23 -22.43 2.78
CA THR A 198 -20.56 -23.39 3.81
C THR A 198 -22.03 -23.28 4.19
N ASN A 199 -22.65 -24.39 4.56
CA ASN A 199 -23.97 -24.40 5.17
C ASN A 199 -23.89 -24.11 6.69
N ALA A 200 -25.02 -24.08 7.37
CA ALA A 200 -25.13 -23.85 8.81
C ALA A 200 -24.34 -24.84 9.69
N ALA A 201 -23.90 -25.96 9.16
CA ALA A 201 -23.04 -26.93 9.84
C ALA A 201 -21.54 -26.74 9.50
N ASP A 202 -21.14 -25.62 8.88
CA ASP A 202 -19.78 -25.34 8.36
C ASP A 202 -19.26 -26.39 7.36
N ILE A 203 -20.15 -27.06 6.66
CA ILE A 203 -19.79 -28.03 5.62
C ILE A 203 -19.78 -27.31 4.28
N ILE A 204 -18.68 -27.47 3.53
CA ILE A 204 -18.59 -26.93 2.16
C ILE A 204 -19.64 -27.63 1.30
N THR A 205 -20.51 -26.84 0.68
CA THR A 205 -21.51 -27.32 -0.27
C THR A 205 -21.00 -27.14 -1.67
N HIS A 206 -21.25 -28.15 -2.51
CA HIS A 206 -21.01 -28.02 -3.95
C HIS A 206 -22.33 -27.62 -4.59
N GLY A 207 -22.40 -26.39 -5.07
CA GLY A 207 -23.52 -25.93 -5.88
C GLY A 207 -23.57 -26.58 -7.26
#